data_cd6dc3deba3e38a113ebfb7c00da0702
#
_entry.id   cd6dc3deba3e38a113ebfb7c00da0702
#
_cell.length_a   1.000
_cell.length_b   1.000
_cell.length_c   1.000
_cell.angle_alpha   90.00
_cell.angle_beta   90.00
_cell.angle_gamma   90.00
#
_symmetry.space_group_name_H-M   'P 1'
#
loop_
_entity.id
_entity.type
_entity.pdbx_description
1 polymer ?
#
loop_
_entity_poly.entity_id
_entity_poly.type
_entity_poly.pdbx_seq_one_letter_code
_entity_poly.pdbx_strand_id
1 'polypeptide(L)'
;MPVTFQIYPSRSVVLARFTGHILLEDCLSSAKAYSEHPDANPMQNQLIDLSGITSYEADFVKMMSTMAQLPDHLLRQGAEPMIVYISSTKVSQEITTKVLRSMSGVAGVVVRVAEDEAQALEILGLAERSLGALPAGPGK
;
A
#
# COMPACT_ATOMS: atom_id res chain seq x y z
N MET A 1 -11.62 -2.92 11.37
CA MET A 1 -11.30 -3.13 9.94
C MET A 1 -9.85 -3.54 9.82
N PRO A 2 -9.54 -4.71 9.24
CA PRO A 2 -8.15 -5.14 9.11
C PRO A 2 -7.34 -4.32 8.10
N VAL A 3 -8.01 -3.65 7.16
CA VAL A 3 -7.36 -2.76 6.20
C VAL A 3 -8.07 -1.42 6.22
N THR A 4 -7.30 -0.36 6.47
CA THR A 4 -7.81 1.02 6.41
C THR A 4 -6.90 1.85 5.53
N PHE A 5 -7.42 2.93 4.95
CA PHE A 5 -6.58 3.84 4.19
C PHE A 5 -6.94 5.29 4.48
N GLN A 6 -5.96 6.16 4.28
CA GLN A 6 -6.17 7.61 4.39
C GLN A 6 -5.37 8.29 3.28
N ILE A 7 -6.00 9.25 2.60
CA ILE A 7 -5.36 10.01 1.53
C ILE A 7 -4.82 11.31 2.10
N TYR A 8 -3.59 11.65 1.72
CA TYR A 8 -2.95 12.92 2.09
C TYR A 8 -2.69 13.72 0.81
N PRO A 9 -3.69 14.48 0.32
CA PRO A 9 -3.57 15.15 -0.98
C PRO A 9 -2.40 16.12 -1.07
N SER A 10 -2.08 16.81 0.02
CA SER A 10 -0.97 17.76 0.04
C SER A 10 0.40 17.10 -0.08
N ARG A 11 0.48 15.78 0.16
CA ARG A 11 1.72 15.00 0.01
C ARG A 11 1.67 14.05 -1.17
N SER A 12 0.55 14.02 -1.88
CA SER A 12 0.34 13.11 -3.02
C SER A 12 0.61 11.66 -2.64
N VAL A 13 0.09 11.24 -1.48
CA VAL A 13 0.29 9.88 -0.97
C VAL A 13 -1.00 9.35 -0.35
N VAL A 14 -1.22 8.04 -0.51
CA VAL A 14 -2.24 7.30 0.23
C VAL A 14 -1.55 6.32 1.17
N LEU A 15 -1.98 6.31 2.42
CA LEU A 15 -1.47 5.39 3.44
C LEU A 15 -2.51 4.31 3.67
N ALA A 16 -2.13 3.05 3.44
CA ALA A 16 -2.95 1.89 3.78
C ALA A 16 -2.31 1.16 4.96
N ARG A 17 -3.10 0.88 5.99
CA ARG A 17 -2.63 0.15 7.17
C ARG A 17 -3.33 -1.18 7.27
N PHE A 18 -2.53 -2.22 7.50
CA PHE A 18 -2.97 -3.59 7.62
C PHE A 18 -2.72 -4.05 9.05
N THR A 19 -3.76 -4.54 9.73
CA THR A 19 -3.66 -4.98 11.12
C THR A 19 -4.36 -6.31 11.33
N GLY A 20 -3.80 -7.15 12.21
CA GLY A 20 -4.38 -8.43 12.57
C GLY A 20 -4.28 -9.47 11.46
N HIS A 21 -5.31 -10.30 11.34
CA HIS A 21 -5.39 -11.33 10.30
C HIS A 21 -5.98 -10.73 9.03
N ILE A 22 -5.27 -10.84 7.92
CA ILE A 22 -5.65 -10.22 6.65
C ILE A 22 -6.25 -11.24 5.70
N LEU A 23 -7.46 -10.96 5.23
CA LEU A 23 -8.11 -11.71 4.16
C LEU A 23 -7.82 -11.04 2.82
N LEU A 24 -7.67 -11.85 1.78
CA LEU A 24 -7.37 -11.32 0.44
C LEU A 24 -8.51 -10.45 -0.10
N GLU A 25 -9.75 -10.79 0.24
CA GLU A 25 -10.90 -9.98 -0.15
C GLU A 25 -10.87 -8.58 0.48
N ASP A 26 -10.29 -8.44 1.68
CA ASP A 26 -10.14 -7.14 2.33
C ASP A 26 -9.17 -6.24 1.56
N CYS A 27 -8.14 -6.84 0.99
CA CYS A 27 -7.19 -6.11 0.15
C CYS A 27 -7.87 -5.56 -1.10
N LEU A 28 -8.66 -6.39 -1.78
CA LEU A 28 -9.40 -5.96 -2.97
C LEU A 28 -10.45 -4.91 -2.64
N SER A 29 -11.19 -5.11 -1.55
CA SER A 29 -12.22 -4.15 -1.12
C SER A 29 -11.61 -2.78 -0.82
N SER A 30 -10.47 -2.76 -0.15
CA SER A 30 -9.79 -1.52 0.18
C SER A 30 -9.26 -0.83 -1.07
N ALA A 31 -8.66 -1.58 -1.99
CA ALA A 31 -8.16 -1.03 -3.25
C ALA A 31 -9.29 -0.43 -4.08
N LYS A 32 -10.42 -1.13 -4.15
CA LYS A 32 -11.60 -0.63 -4.86
C LYS A 32 -12.14 0.64 -4.21
N ALA A 33 -12.26 0.65 -2.89
CA ALA A 33 -12.75 1.82 -2.15
C ALA A 33 -11.83 3.03 -2.38
N TYR A 34 -10.53 2.82 -2.39
CA TYR A 34 -9.58 3.89 -2.71
C TYR A 34 -9.80 4.40 -4.13
N SER A 35 -9.91 3.50 -5.11
CA SER A 35 -10.03 3.91 -6.52
C SER A 35 -11.30 4.71 -6.80
N GLU A 36 -12.33 4.52 -5.99
CA GLU A 36 -13.60 5.23 -6.10
C GLU A 36 -13.68 6.49 -5.24
N HIS A 37 -12.66 6.73 -4.41
CA HIS A 37 -12.65 7.88 -3.50
C HIS A 37 -12.44 9.17 -4.29
N PRO A 38 -13.18 10.26 -3.96
CA PRO A 38 -13.05 11.53 -4.70
C PRO A 38 -11.65 12.16 -4.62
N ASP A 39 -10.89 11.87 -3.58
CA ASP A 39 -9.52 12.39 -3.44
C ASP A 39 -8.47 11.47 -4.05
N ALA A 40 -8.84 10.32 -4.60
CA ALA A 40 -7.91 9.42 -5.26
C ALA A 40 -7.38 10.05 -6.55
N ASN A 41 -6.08 9.90 -6.76
CA ASN A 41 -5.41 10.47 -7.91
C ASN A 41 -4.37 9.47 -8.41
N PRO A 42 -4.33 9.16 -9.72
CA PRO A 42 -3.39 8.16 -10.24
C PRO A 42 -1.92 8.54 -10.03
N MET A 43 -1.63 9.80 -9.75
CA MET A 43 -0.26 10.26 -9.49
C MET A 43 0.16 10.09 -8.05
N GLN A 44 -0.74 9.65 -7.16
CA GLN A 44 -0.41 9.46 -5.76
C GLN A 44 0.47 8.23 -5.56
N ASN A 45 1.49 8.38 -4.73
CA ASN A 45 2.29 7.25 -4.28
C ASN A 45 1.53 6.49 -3.19
N GLN A 46 1.87 5.22 -3.02
CA GLN A 46 1.21 4.35 -2.07
C GLN A 46 2.18 3.96 -0.96
N LEU A 47 1.76 4.15 0.27
CA LEU A 47 2.52 3.77 1.45
C LEU A 47 1.71 2.70 2.18
N ILE A 48 2.27 1.49 2.25
CA ILE A 48 1.58 0.31 2.77
C ILE A 48 2.26 -0.09 4.09
N ASP A 49 1.56 0.13 5.20
CA ASP A 49 2.08 -0.21 6.52
C ASP A 49 1.63 -1.62 6.91
N LEU A 50 2.57 -2.56 6.89
CA LEU A 50 2.34 -3.96 7.23
C LEU A 50 2.77 -4.30 8.65
N SER A 51 3.21 -3.32 9.43
CA SER A 51 3.79 -3.59 10.76
C SER A 51 2.79 -4.17 11.76
N GLY A 52 1.49 -3.96 11.55
CA GLY A 52 0.44 -4.47 12.44
C GLY A 52 -0.12 -5.84 12.08
N ILE A 53 0.35 -6.45 10.99
CA ILE A 53 -0.14 -7.76 10.56
C ILE A 53 0.35 -8.84 11.51
N THR A 54 -0.57 -9.73 11.94
CA THR A 54 -0.22 -10.92 12.74
C THR A 54 -0.28 -12.20 11.92
N SER A 55 -1.14 -12.26 10.93
CA SER A 55 -1.29 -13.42 10.05
C SER A 55 -2.03 -13.01 8.78
N TYR A 56 -2.07 -13.90 7.81
CA TYR A 56 -2.76 -13.61 6.55
C TYR A 56 -3.29 -14.90 5.93
N GLU A 57 -4.27 -14.75 5.06
CA GLU A 57 -4.84 -15.85 4.30
C GLU A 57 -3.81 -16.35 3.28
N ALA A 58 -3.45 -17.63 3.36
CA ALA A 58 -2.32 -18.20 2.61
C ALA A 58 -2.77 -19.13 1.46
N ASP A 59 -3.90 -18.86 0.84
CA ASP A 59 -4.35 -19.58 -0.34
C ASP A 59 -3.60 -19.06 -1.56
N PHE A 60 -2.68 -19.87 -2.11
CA PHE A 60 -1.82 -19.45 -3.20
C PHE A 60 -2.61 -19.06 -4.45
N VAL A 61 -3.58 -19.88 -4.86
CA VAL A 61 -4.38 -19.62 -6.07
C VAL A 61 -5.17 -18.33 -5.90
N LYS A 62 -5.82 -18.16 -4.75
CA LYS A 62 -6.58 -16.97 -4.45
C LYS A 62 -5.68 -15.74 -4.37
N MET A 63 -4.48 -15.89 -3.80
CA MET A 63 -3.50 -14.81 -3.73
C MET A 63 -3.09 -14.34 -5.11
N MET A 64 -2.78 -15.27 -6.02
CA MET A 64 -2.40 -14.92 -7.38
C MET A 64 -3.53 -14.22 -8.12
N SER A 65 -4.77 -14.70 -7.97
CA SER A 65 -5.93 -14.07 -8.57
C SER A 65 -6.15 -12.65 -8.02
N THR A 66 -6.00 -12.48 -6.71
CA THR A 66 -6.14 -11.17 -6.06
C THR A 66 -5.08 -10.18 -6.56
N MET A 67 -3.82 -10.60 -6.61
CA MET A 67 -2.72 -9.77 -7.09
C MET A 67 -2.92 -9.36 -8.55
N ALA A 68 -3.49 -10.24 -9.36
CA ALA A 68 -3.78 -9.94 -10.77
C ALA A 68 -4.85 -8.86 -10.95
N GLN A 69 -5.77 -8.73 -9.97
CA GLN A 69 -6.85 -7.74 -10.01
C GLN A 69 -6.47 -6.39 -9.43
N LEU A 70 -5.48 -6.34 -8.53
CA LEU A 70 -5.10 -5.09 -7.87
C LEU A 70 -4.71 -3.96 -8.83
N PRO A 71 -3.94 -4.20 -9.91
CA PRO A 71 -3.58 -3.13 -10.82
C PRO A 71 -4.78 -2.42 -11.44
N ASP A 72 -5.89 -3.13 -11.68
CA ASP A 72 -7.10 -2.53 -12.23
C ASP A 72 -7.68 -1.44 -11.32
N HIS A 73 -7.45 -1.53 -10.02
CA HIS A 73 -7.94 -0.57 -9.04
C HIS A 73 -6.91 0.47 -8.65
N LEU A 74 -5.63 0.13 -8.66
CA LEU A 74 -4.57 0.96 -8.12
C LEU A 74 -3.75 1.70 -9.17
N LEU A 75 -3.66 1.15 -10.39
CA LEU A 75 -2.86 1.72 -11.45
C LEU A 75 -3.73 2.36 -12.52
N ARG A 76 -3.28 3.48 -13.03
CA ARG A 76 -3.94 4.18 -14.11
C ARG A 76 -2.97 4.32 -15.27
N GLN A 77 -3.49 4.29 -16.49
CA GLN A 77 -2.67 4.47 -17.68
C GLN A 77 -1.94 5.81 -17.63
N GLY A 78 -0.64 5.78 -17.90
CA GLY A 78 0.19 6.99 -17.92
C GLY A 78 0.74 7.41 -16.56
N ALA A 79 0.37 6.70 -15.47
CA ALA A 79 0.90 6.98 -14.15
C ALA A 79 1.91 5.89 -13.75
N GLU A 80 2.95 6.28 -13.03
CA GLU A 80 3.96 5.35 -12.51
C GLU A 80 4.12 5.58 -11.01
N PRO A 81 3.14 5.15 -10.20
CA PRO A 81 3.22 5.37 -8.76
C PRO A 81 4.34 4.55 -8.13
N MET A 82 4.93 5.12 -7.08
CA MET A 82 5.83 4.37 -6.22
C MET A 82 5.01 3.73 -5.11
N ILE A 83 5.23 2.45 -4.87
CA ILE A 83 4.60 1.72 -3.77
C ILE A 83 5.70 1.38 -2.76
N VAL A 84 5.55 1.88 -1.53
CA VAL A 84 6.52 1.64 -0.47
C VAL A 84 5.86 0.81 0.62
N TYR A 85 6.45 -0.34 0.92
CA TYR A 85 5.98 -1.24 1.98
C TYR A 85 6.83 -1.03 3.24
N ILE A 86 6.17 -0.84 4.38
CA ILE A 86 6.85 -0.88 5.68
C ILE A 86 6.79 -2.31 6.17
N SER A 87 7.95 -2.96 6.26
CA SER A 87 8.08 -4.38 6.50
C SER A 87 9.05 -4.61 7.67
N SER A 88 8.54 -4.44 8.90
CA SER A 88 9.35 -4.46 10.10
C SER A 88 9.30 -5.80 10.86
N THR A 89 8.34 -6.67 10.56
CA THR A 89 8.17 -7.95 11.24
C THR A 89 8.44 -9.11 10.30
N LYS A 90 8.65 -10.30 10.86
CA LYS A 90 8.87 -11.51 10.05
C LYS A 90 7.68 -11.79 9.14
N VAL A 91 6.45 -11.66 9.66
CA VAL A 91 5.24 -11.88 8.88
C VAL A 91 5.15 -10.88 7.73
N SER A 92 5.41 -9.61 8.01
CA SER A 92 5.38 -8.58 6.97
C SER A 92 6.44 -8.81 5.90
N GLN A 93 7.61 -9.31 6.27
CA GLN A 93 8.68 -9.65 5.33
C GLN A 93 8.28 -10.81 4.42
N GLU A 94 7.59 -11.82 4.95
CA GLU A 94 7.06 -12.91 4.14
C GLU A 94 6.07 -12.41 3.10
N ILE A 95 5.14 -11.56 3.52
CA ILE A 95 4.13 -10.96 2.62
C ILE A 95 4.82 -10.13 1.55
N THR A 96 5.76 -9.28 1.93
CA THR A 96 6.47 -8.41 1.01
C THR A 96 7.21 -9.22 -0.05
N THR A 97 7.85 -10.31 0.34
CA THR A 97 8.54 -11.19 -0.60
C THR A 97 7.58 -11.75 -1.64
N LYS A 98 6.39 -12.21 -1.21
CA LYS A 98 5.38 -12.73 -2.12
C LYS A 98 4.83 -11.65 -3.05
N VAL A 99 4.60 -10.45 -2.52
CA VAL A 99 4.11 -9.33 -3.33
C VAL A 99 5.14 -8.94 -4.39
N LEU A 100 6.41 -8.83 -4.01
CA LEU A 100 7.48 -8.50 -4.96
C LEU A 100 7.56 -9.51 -6.10
N ARG A 101 7.42 -10.80 -5.80
CA ARG A 101 7.38 -11.82 -6.84
C ARG A 101 6.19 -11.67 -7.77
N SER A 102 5.02 -11.37 -7.20
CA SER A 102 3.79 -11.21 -7.98
C SER A 102 3.82 -9.95 -8.84
N MET A 103 4.51 -8.91 -8.38
CA MET A 103 4.55 -7.62 -9.09
C MET A 103 5.72 -7.52 -10.06
N SER A 104 6.64 -8.49 -10.05
CA SER A 104 7.75 -8.48 -11.01
C SER A 104 7.19 -8.61 -12.43
N GLY A 105 7.55 -7.72 -13.32
CA GLY A 105 7.03 -7.70 -14.68
C GLY A 105 5.76 -6.87 -14.86
N VAL A 106 5.18 -6.31 -13.78
CA VAL A 106 4.08 -5.37 -13.93
C VAL A 106 4.66 -4.01 -14.30
N ALA A 107 4.33 -3.53 -15.49
CA ALA A 107 4.83 -2.26 -16.00
C ALA A 107 4.17 -1.09 -15.26
N GLY A 108 4.91 0.02 -15.11
CA GLY A 108 4.38 1.24 -14.51
C GLY A 108 4.36 1.24 -12.99
N VAL A 109 5.03 0.29 -12.35
CA VAL A 109 5.07 0.19 -10.89
C VAL A 109 6.51 0.21 -10.42
N VAL A 110 6.81 1.06 -9.44
CA VAL A 110 8.10 1.07 -8.73
C VAL A 110 7.82 0.66 -7.29
N VAL A 111 8.36 -0.49 -6.88
CA VAL A 111 8.13 -1.02 -5.54
C VAL A 111 9.41 -0.90 -4.72
N ARG A 112 9.28 -0.41 -3.48
CA ARG A 112 10.38 -0.28 -2.52
C ARG A 112 9.94 -0.85 -1.18
N VAL A 113 10.90 -1.31 -0.39
CA VAL A 113 10.66 -1.86 0.93
C VAL A 113 11.43 -1.06 1.96
N ALA A 114 10.76 -0.66 3.02
CA ALA A 114 11.36 0.08 4.14
C ALA A 114 11.23 -0.74 5.43
N GLU A 115 12.16 -0.54 6.35
CA GLU A 115 12.15 -1.22 7.64
C GLU A 115 11.31 -0.48 8.68
N ASP A 116 11.15 0.83 8.53
CA ASP A 116 10.39 1.65 9.48
C ASP A 116 9.75 2.84 8.78
N GLU A 117 8.96 3.61 9.54
CA GLU A 117 8.22 4.76 9.02
C GLU A 117 9.14 5.84 8.48
N ALA A 118 10.22 6.14 9.21
CA ALA A 118 11.14 7.20 8.81
C ALA A 118 11.79 6.88 7.46
N GLN A 119 12.24 5.64 7.28
CA GLN A 119 12.85 5.21 6.03
C GLN A 119 11.85 5.26 4.88
N ALA A 120 10.61 4.81 5.12
CA ALA A 120 9.57 4.84 4.10
C ALA A 120 9.27 6.27 3.64
N LEU A 121 9.14 7.20 4.58
CA LEU A 121 8.88 8.60 4.27
C LEU A 121 10.05 9.24 3.53
N GLU A 122 11.27 8.88 3.90
CA GLU A 122 12.47 9.34 3.19
C GLU A 122 12.48 8.84 1.74
N ILE A 123 12.15 7.57 1.51
CA ILE A 123 12.07 7.01 0.16
C ILE A 123 11.05 7.79 -0.67
N LEU A 124 9.93 8.20 -0.07
CA LEU A 124 8.91 8.98 -0.74
C LEU A 124 9.28 10.46 -0.91
N GLY A 125 10.42 10.88 -0.36
CA GLY A 125 10.86 12.27 -0.46
C GLY A 125 10.11 13.21 0.46
N LEU A 126 9.51 12.71 1.53
CA LEU A 126 8.74 13.51 2.48
C LEU A 126 9.59 13.93 3.67
N ALA A 127 9.29 15.12 4.20
CA ALA A 127 10.05 15.67 5.33
C ALA A 127 9.65 15.05 6.68
N GLU A 128 8.43 14.56 6.78
CA GLU A 128 7.94 13.93 8.00
C GLU A 128 8.75 12.68 8.34
N ARG A 129 8.86 12.38 9.63
CA ARG A 129 9.63 11.22 10.11
C ARG A 129 8.75 10.13 10.70
N SER A 130 7.45 10.38 10.86
CA SER A 130 6.50 9.40 11.36
C SER A 130 5.18 9.56 10.62
N LEU A 131 4.40 8.49 10.57
CA LEU A 131 3.09 8.51 9.91
C LEU A 131 2.14 9.47 10.62
N GLY A 132 2.24 9.56 11.95
CA GLY A 132 1.42 10.48 12.72
C GLY A 132 1.72 11.96 12.46
N ALA A 133 2.87 12.28 11.88
CA ALA A 133 3.25 13.64 11.54
C ALA A 133 2.71 14.11 10.19
N LEU A 134 2.16 13.19 9.39
CA LEU A 134 1.58 13.56 8.11
C LEU A 134 0.39 14.49 8.31
N PRO A 135 0.19 15.48 7.40
CA PRO A 135 -0.88 16.45 7.58
C PRO A 135 -2.24 15.78 7.53
N ALA A 136 -3.17 16.29 8.34
CA ALA A 136 -4.54 15.83 8.33
C ALA A 136 -5.12 15.92 6.91
N GLY A 137 -6.16 15.14 6.65
CA GLY A 137 -6.73 15.01 5.33
C GLY A 137 -7.21 16.30 4.70
N PRO A 138 -7.88 16.22 3.55
CA PRO A 138 -8.25 17.38 2.76
C PRO A 138 -9.17 18.33 3.53
N GLY A 139 -9.16 19.60 3.14
CA GLY A 139 -10.01 20.61 3.74
C GLY A 139 -9.49 21.18 5.05
N LYS A 140 -8.28 20.86 5.40
CA LYS A 140 -7.63 21.38 6.60
C LYS A 140 -6.76 22.57 6.28
#